data_8e3476173cf96ca32cedb83d3f978357
#
_entry.id   8e3476173cf96ca32cedb83d3f978357
#
_cell.length_a   1.000
_cell.length_b   1.000
_cell.length_c   1.000
_cell.angle_alpha   90.00
_cell.angle_beta   90.00
_cell.angle_gamma   90.00
#
_symmetry.space_group_name_H-M   'P 1'
#
loop_
_entity.id
_entity.type
_entity.pdbx_description
1 polymer ?
#
loop_
_entity_poly.entity_id
_entity_poly.type
_entity_poly.pdbx_seq_one_letter_code
_entity_poly.pdbx_strand_id
1 'polypeptide(L)'
;RLKMGFLQEKVEQYRKLAKTLEQQKAVDKQAEAAAQSIRQQLAGAEGQLQELKKQLAEQNELLTDVDEQKLQQEHEKLLVQQRELELQDKRLYAAIKNNQRIKQEVSGYEARRAACEAEYSLINSLSATLNGTLTGKKRVNLETYVQMHYFDKILQRANVRLLHMSRGQYELCRDKMQDADSKTGNSKTGLDLEVKDYYSGNLRSVKTLSGGESFMASLALALGLADEVQSCAGGIQLDTMFVDEGFGSLDDSSLQQAIATLQGLSEGHRLVGIISHVHDLQEMIDKKILVRKKRGQQGTGSEVALVVD
;
A
#
# COMPACT_ATOMS: atom_id res chain seq x y z
N ARG A 1 4.41 4.23 7.27
CA ARG A 1 5.13 3.20 8.08
C ARG A 1 4.87 3.34 9.59
N LEU A 2 4.98 4.52 10.17
CA LEU A 2 4.76 4.74 11.63
C LEU A 2 3.33 4.35 12.10
N LYS A 3 2.29 4.71 11.33
CA LYS A 3 0.88 4.37 11.65
C LYS A 3 0.63 2.86 11.62
N MET A 4 1.29 2.14 10.73
CA MET A 4 1.16 0.69 10.58
C MET A 4 1.79 -0.06 11.77
N GLY A 5 2.96 0.35 12.22
CA GLY A 5 3.62 -0.24 13.41
C GLY A 5 2.77 -0.08 14.66
N PHE A 6 2.20 1.10 14.86
CA PHE A 6 1.30 1.37 16.00
C PHE A 6 0.03 0.50 15.98
N LEU A 7 -0.54 0.28 14.80
CA LEU A 7 -1.72 -0.58 14.67
C LEU A 7 -1.37 -2.06 14.90
N GLN A 8 -0.24 -2.52 14.44
CA GLN A 8 0.26 -3.89 14.69
C GLN A 8 0.48 -4.13 16.20
N GLU A 9 1.11 -3.18 16.88
CA GLU A 9 1.32 -3.27 18.32
C GLU A 9 0.01 -3.33 19.10
N LYS A 10 -0.98 -2.50 18.74
CA LYS A 10 -2.32 -2.56 19.33
C LYS A 10 -3.02 -3.90 19.08
N VAL A 11 -2.96 -4.43 17.87
CA VAL A 11 -3.54 -5.74 17.56
C VAL A 11 -2.91 -6.83 18.40
N GLU A 12 -1.61 -6.81 18.61
CA GLU A 12 -0.91 -7.76 19.47
C GLU A 12 -1.35 -7.65 20.93
N GLN A 13 -1.51 -6.41 21.44
CA GLN A 13 -2.05 -6.16 22.77
C GLN A 13 -3.46 -6.74 22.93
N TYR A 14 -4.35 -6.50 21.96
CA TYR A 14 -5.71 -7.03 22.01
C TYR A 14 -5.76 -8.55 21.90
N ARG A 15 -4.87 -9.20 21.16
CA ARG A 15 -4.74 -10.66 21.13
C ARG A 15 -4.35 -11.24 22.49
N LYS A 16 -3.41 -10.60 23.18
CA LYS A 16 -3.04 -10.99 24.55
C LYS A 16 -4.23 -10.86 25.50
N LEU A 17 -4.96 -9.74 25.43
CA LEU A 17 -6.16 -9.51 26.23
C LEU A 17 -7.27 -10.54 25.95
N ALA A 18 -7.48 -10.92 24.69
CA ALA A 18 -8.45 -11.95 24.33
C ALA A 18 -8.11 -13.32 24.97
N LYS A 19 -6.85 -13.71 24.97
CA LYS A 19 -6.37 -14.93 25.61
C LYS A 19 -6.58 -14.91 27.12
N THR A 20 -6.34 -13.76 27.75
CA THR A 20 -6.59 -13.55 29.16
C THR A 20 -8.09 -13.63 29.48
N LEU A 21 -8.97 -13.12 28.61
CA LEU A 21 -10.41 -13.22 28.75
C LEU A 21 -10.89 -14.69 28.73
N GLU A 22 -10.36 -15.51 27.81
CA GLU A 22 -10.72 -16.93 27.77
C GLU A 22 -10.32 -17.66 29.04
N GLN A 23 -9.12 -17.36 29.55
CA GLN A 23 -8.68 -17.90 30.84
C GLN A 23 -9.59 -17.44 31.99
N GLN A 24 -9.98 -16.16 31.98
CA GLN A 24 -10.87 -15.59 33.00
C GLN A 24 -12.27 -16.19 32.94
N LYS A 25 -12.83 -16.41 31.75
CA LYS A 25 -14.11 -17.11 31.57
C LYS A 25 -14.09 -18.54 32.16
N ALA A 26 -12.97 -19.24 32.02
CA ALA A 26 -12.82 -20.57 32.60
C ALA A 26 -12.80 -20.54 34.15
N VAL A 27 -12.08 -19.57 34.72
CA VAL A 27 -12.01 -19.34 36.16
C VAL A 27 -13.40 -18.92 36.71
N ASP A 28 -14.09 -18.04 36.01
CA ASP A 28 -15.44 -17.58 36.38
C ASP A 28 -16.45 -18.74 36.43
N LYS A 29 -16.41 -19.59 35.41
CA LYS A 29 -17.23 -20.81 35.34
C LYS A 29 -16.92 -21.78 36.50
N GLN A 30 -15.65 -21.92 36.86
CA GLN A 30 -15.25 -22.75 38.01
C GLN A 30 -15.72 -22.11 39.33
N ALA A 31 -15.60 -20.80 39.48
CA ALA A 31 -16.05 -20.07 40.65
C ALA A 31 -17.58 -20.14 40.81
N GLU A 32 -18.33 -20.01 39.72
CA GLU A 32 -19.78 -20.16 39.70
C GLU A 32 -20.21 -21.59 40.14
N ALA A 33 -19.53 -22.60 39.60
CA ALA A 33 -19.80 -24.00 39.99
C ALA A 33 -19.48 -24.27 41.47
N ALA A 34 -18.37 -23.70 41.96
CA ALA A 34 -18.00 -23.80 43.37
C ALA A 34 -19.03 -23.09 44.28
N ALA A 35 -19.46 -21.89 43.91
CA ALA A 35 -20.47 -21.13 44.64
C ALA A 35 -21.82 -21.88 44.69
N GLN A 36 -22.20 -22.52 43.58
CA GLN A 36 -23.41 -23.32 43.50
C GLN A 36 -23.34 -24.57 44.43
N SER A 37 -22.17 -25.24 44.44
CA SER A 37 -21.91 -26.37 45.32
C SER A 37 -21.98 -25.96 46.79
N ILE A 38 -21.37 -24.84 47.17
CA ILE A 38 -21.41 -24.33 48.54
C ILE A 38 -22.83 -23.93 48.97
N ARG A 39 -23.61 -23.30 48.08
CA ARG A 39 -25.00 -22.96 48.34
C ARG A 39 -25.85 -24.20 48.56
N GLN A 40 -25.60 -25.26 47.79
CA GLN A 40 -26.27 -26.54 48.01
C GLN A 40 -25.88 -27.15 49.36
N GLN A 41 -24.61 -27.10 49.75
CA GLN A 41 -24.13 -27.55 51.04
C GLN A 41 -24.72 -26.71 52.19
N LEU A 42 -24.78 -25.38 52.03
CA LEU A 42 -25.41 -24.49 53.02
C LEU A 42 -26.90 -24.82 53.20
N ALA A 43 -27.62 -24.90 52.07
CA ALA A 43 -29.06 -25.27 52.13
C ALA A 43 -29.28 -26.66 52.75
N GLY A 44 -28.36 -27.61 52.42
CA GLY A 44 -28.41 -28.95 53.08
C GLY A 44 -28.14 -28.89 54.56
N ALA A 45 -27.16 -28.10 55.02
CA ALA A 45 -26.86 -27.91 56.44
C ALA A 45 -27.98 -27.18 57.17
N GLU A 46 -28.58 -26.15 56.55
CA GLU A 46 -29.76 -25.46 57.11
C GLU A 46 -30.95 -26.37 57.21
N GLY A 47 -31.19 -27.21 56.19
CA GLY A 47 -32.23 -28.23 56.24
C GLY A 47 -32.02 -29.25 57.38
N GLN A 48 -30.77 -29.72 57.54
CA GLN A 48 -30.39 -30.60 58.64
C GLN A 48 -30.59 -29.94 60.01
N LEU A 49 -30.21 -28.66 60.10
CA LEU A 49 -30.35 -27.88 61.32
C LEU A 49 -31.85 -27.68 61.68
N GLN A 50 -32.67 -27.45 60.69
CA GLN A 50 -34.13 -27.31 60.88
C GLN A 50 -34.77 -28.62 61.27
N GLU A 51 -34.35 -29.72 60.66
CA GLU A 51 -34.80 -31.06 61.00
C GLU A 51 -34.35 -31.44 62.41
N LEU A 52 -33.10 -31.18 62.80
CA LEU A 52 -32.62 -31.40 64.17
C LEU A 52 -33.40 -30.58 65.20
N LYS A 53 -33.74 -29.33 64.91
CA LYS A 53 -34.57 -28.47 65.77
C LYS A 53 -35.96 -29.05 65.94
N LYS A 54 -36.56 -29.58 64.88
CA LYS A 54 -37.87 -30.20 64.91
C LYS A 54 -37.84 -31.49 65.73
N GLN A 55 -36.85 -32.36 65.51
CA GLN A 55 -36.65 -33.57 66.26
C GLN A 55 -36.42 -33.30 67.76
N LEU A 56 -35.68 -32.22 68.06
CA LEU A 56 -35.43 -31.80 69.43
C LEU A 56 -36.72 -31.32 70.14
N ALA A 57 -37.60 -30.62 69.42
CA ALA A 57 -38.90 -30.19 69.90
C ALA A 57 -39.84 -31.40 70.17
N GLU A 58 -39.90 -32.36 69.20
CA GLU A 58 -40.67 -33.56 69.32
C GLU A 58 -40.14 -34.48 70.42
N GLN A 59 -38.83 -34.57 70.62
CA GLN A 59 -38.22 -35.37 71.67
C GLN A 59 -38.38 -34.71 73.06
N ASN A 60 -38.39 -33.39 73.16
CA ASN A 60 -38.70 -32.70 74.46
C ASN A 60 -40.09 -32.88 74.90
N GLU A 61 -41.05 -33.16 74.00
CA GLU A 61 -42.44 -33.53 74.41
C GLU A 61 -42.58 -34.98 74.83
N LEU A 62 -41.66 -35.86 74.38
CA LEU A 62 -41.84 -37.36 74.56
C LEU A 62 -40.87 -38.00 75.54
N LEU A 63 -39.78 -37.36 75.99
CA LEU A 63 -38.68 -38.06 76.67
C LEU A 63 -38.10 -37.32 77.87
N THR A 64 -38.01 -38.04 78.95
CA THR A 64 -37.34 -37.79 80.25
C THR A 64 -35.82 -38.12 80.16
N ASP A 65 -35.29 -38.57 79.01
CA ASP A 65 -33.92 -39.07 78.97
C ASP A 65 -33.23 -38.80 77.54
N VAL A 66 -33.27 -37.56 77.11
CA VAL A 66 -32.52 -37.15 75.92
C VAL A 66 -31.15 -36.61 76.31
N ASP A 67 -30.09 -37.10 75.70
CA ASP A 67 -28.70 -36.62 75.90
C ASP A 67 -28.54 -35.23 75.37
N GLU A 68 -29.01 -34.21 76.07
CA GLU A 68 -29.02 -32.78 75.70
C GLU A 68 -27.62 -32.26 75.41
N GLN A 69 -26.62 -32.87 76.10
CA GLN A 69 -25.20 -32.45 75.83
C GLN A 69 -24.71 -32.82 74.44
N LYS A 70 -25.14 -33.99 73.94
CA LYS A 70 -24.75 -34.37 72.55
C LYS A 70 -25.43 -33.49 71.50
N LEU A 71 -26.72 -33.19 71.72
CA LEU A 71 -27.45 -32.31 70.81
C LEU A 71 -26.89 -30.86 70.79
N GLN A 72 -26.50 -30.35 71.96
CA GLN A 72 -25.81 -29.04 72.03
C GLN A 72 -24.48 -29.05 71.32
N GLN A 73 -23.67 -30.11 71.47
CA GLN A 73 -22.38 -30.23 70.74
C GLN A 73 -22.57 -30.30 69.23
N GLU A 74 -23.61 -31.02 68.77
CA GLU A 74 -23.90 -31.13 67.34
C GLU A 74 -24.42 -29.82 66.77
N HIS A 75 -25.26 -29.12 67.51
CA HIS A 75 -25.73 -27.79 67.19
C HIS A 75 -24.56 -26.77 67.06
N GLU A 76 -23.63 -26.76 68.03
CA GLU A 76 -22.44 -25.90 67.97
C GLU A 76 -21.56 -26.20 66.75
N LYS A 77 -21.36 -27.50 66.45
CA LYS A 77 -20.62 -27.89 65.23
C LYS A 77 -21.28 -27.36 63.95
N LEU A 78 -22.61 -27.52 63.82
CA LEU A 78 -23.37 -27.05 62.70
C LEU A 78 -23.31 -25.51 62.55
N LEU A 79 -23.40 -24.79 63.68
CA LEU A 79 -23.25 -23.35 63.71
C LEU A 79 -21.84 -22.87 63.22
N VAL A 80 -20.80 -23.62 63.65
CA VAL A 80 -19.44 -23.32 63.18
C VAL A 80 -19.32 -23.58 61.68
N GLN A 81 -19.83 -24.72 61.19
CA GLN A 81 -19.83 -25.04 59.77
C GLN A 81 -20.64 -24.00 58.95
N GLN A 82 -21.81 -23.60 59.43
CA GLN A 82 -22.61 -22.56 58.78
C GLN A 82 -21.84 -21.24 58.66
N ARG A 83 -21.16 -20.77 59.71
CA ARG A 83 -20.34 -19.54 59.68
C ARG A 83 -19.18 -19.66 58.70
N GLU A 84 -18.56 -20.82 58.62
CA GLU A 84 -17.44 -21.05 57.70
C GLU A 84 -17.92 -21.04 56.25
N LEU A 85 -19.04 -21.69 55.94
CA LEU A 85 -19.68 -21.69 54.63
C LEU A 85 -20.15 -20.28 54.23
N GLU A 86 -20.76 -19.51 55.14
CA GLU A 86 -21.13 -18.13 54.88
C GLU A 86 -19.93 -17.24 54.56
N LEU A 87 -18.79 -17.49 55.23
CA LEU A 87 -17.57 -16.75 54.99
C LEU A 87 -16.95 -17.10 53.63
N GLN A 88 -17.02 -18.36 53.24
CA GLN A 88 -16.62 -18.82 51.89
C GLN A 88 -17.55 -18.24 50.80
N ASP A 89 -18.87 -18.27 51.00
CA ASP A 89 -19.82 -17.68 50.04
C ASP A 89 -19.57 -16.18 49.84
N LYS A 90 -19.33 -15.42 50.92
CA LYS A 90 -18.97 -14.00 50.82
C LYS A 90 -17.68 -13.76 49.98
N ARG A 91 -16.65 -14.61 50.22
CA ARG A 91 -15.40 -14.52 49.44
C ARG A 91 -15.61 -14.82 47.96
N LEU A 92 -16.37 -15.90 47.65
CA LEU A 92 -16.68 -16.29 46.31
C LEU A 92 -17.55 -15.25 45.58
N TYR A 93 -18.56 -14.72 46.30
CA TYR A 93 -19.39 -13.65 45.75
C TYR A 93 -18.55 -12.38 45.38
N ALA A 94 -17.61 -11.99 46.24
CA ALA A 94 -16.70 -10.89 45.95
C ALA A 94 -15.82 -11.19 44.75
N ALA A 95 -15.31 -12.42 44.64
CA ALA A 95 -14.50 -12.85 43.48
C ALA A 95 -15.31 -12.84 42.18
N ILE A 96 -16.56 -13.39 42.22
CA ILE A 96 -17.47 -13.38 41.06
C ILE A 96 -17.76 -11.94 40.59
N LYS A 97 -18.11 -11.06 41.55
CA LYS A 97 -18.37 -9.65 41.25
C LYS A 97 -17.18 -8.95 40.62
N ASN A 98 -15.97 -9.20 41.12
CA ASN A 98 -14.73 -8.67 40.54
C ASN A 98 -14.48 -9.22 39.14
N ASN A 99 -14.67 -10.53 38.96
CA ASN A 99 -14.51 -11.18 37.65
C ASN A 99 -15.54 -10.67 36.62
N GLN A 100 -16.78 -10.42 37.04
CA GLN A 100 -17.79 -9.81 36.17
C GLN A 100 -17.37 -8.40 35.71
N ARG A 101 -16.81 -7.59 36.63
CA ARG A 101 -16.28 -6.26 36.28
C ARG A 101 -15.14 -6.35 35.25
N ILE A 102 -14.18 -7.24 35.54
CA ILE A 102 -13.04 -7.46 34.63
C ILE A 102 -13.53 -7.94 33.23
N LYS A 103 -14.50 -8.86 33.22
CA LYS A 103 -15.11 -9.37 31.98
C LYS A 103 -15.75 -8.25 31.16
N GLN A 104 -16.46 -7.32 31.80
CA GLN A 104 -17.03 -6.15 31.11
C GLN A 104 -15.95 -5.24 30.55
N GLU A 105 -14.90 -4.96 31.31
CA GLU A 105 -13.76 -4.15 30.83
C GLU A 105 -13.07 -4.81 29.64
N VAL A 106 -12.79 -6.11 29.71
CA VAL A 106 -12.13 -6.86 28.62
C VAL A 106 -13.04 -6.95 27.38
N SER A 107 -14.36 -7.12 27.56
CA SER A 107 -15.31 -7.07 26.44
C SER A 107 -15.29 -5.71 25.72
N GLY A 108 -15.13 -4.61 26.48
CA GLY A 108 -14.92 -3.28 25.88
C GLY A 108 -13.62 -3.18 25.07
N TYR A 109 -12.55 -3.82 25.53
CA TYR A 109 -11.30 -3.89 24.78
C TYR A 109 -11.41 -4.76 23.53
N GLU A 110 -12.18 -5.86 23.57
CA GLU A 110 -12.45 -6.69 22.38
C GLU A 110 -13.16 -5.90 21.27
N ALA A 111 -14.17 -5.12 21.64
CA ALA A 111 -14.86 -4.27 20.67
C ALA A 111 -13.91 -3.24 20.04
N ARG A 112 -13.04 -2.60 20.84
CA ARG A 112 -12.01 -1.68 20.34
C ARG A 112 -10.98 -2.39 19.47
N ARG A 113 -10.57 -3.61 19.84
CA ARG A 113 -9.66 -4.43 19.03
C ARG A 113 -10.28 -4.73 17.66
N ALA A 114 -11.53 -5.18 17.63
CA ALA A 114 -12.21 -5.49 16.38
C ALA A 114 -12.30 -4.27 15.44
N ALA A 115 -12.63 -3.09 15.99
CA ALA A 115 -12.64 -1.84 15.23
C ALA A 115 -11.23 -1.49 14.70
N CYS A 116 -10.21 -1.62 15.52
CA CYS A 116 -8.82 -1.35 15.14
C CYS A 116 -8.29 -2.38 14.11
N GLU A 117 -8.68 -3.65 14.20
CA GLU A 117 -8.35 -4.69 13.21
C GLU A 117 -9.00 -4.42 11.86
N ALA A 118 -10.25 -3.95 11.85
CA ALA A 118 -10.95 -3.57 10.62
C ALA A 118 -10.24 -2.39 9.93
N GLU A 119 -9.91 -1.33 10.68
CA GLU A 119 -9.16 -0.18 10.17
C GLU A 119 -7.76 -0.60 9.69
N TYR A 120 -7.05 -1.41 10.47
CA TYR A 120 -5.74 -1.94 10.09
C TYR A 120 -5.80 -2.76 8.80
N SER A 121 -6.79 -3.64 8.68
CA SER A 121 -6.97 -4.47 7.49
C SER A 121 -7.17 -3.62 6.23
N LEU A 122 -8.01 -2.58 6.33
CA LEU A 122 -8.24 -1.64 5.24
C LEU A 122 -6.96 -0.89 4.86
N ILE A 123 -6.29 -0.28 5.85
CA ILE A 123 -5.05 0.49 5.62
C ILE A 123 -3.94 -0.42 5.10
N ASN A 124 -3.82 -1.63 5.62
CA ASN A 124 -2.82 -2.60 5.19
C ASN A 124 -3.05 -3.04 3.74
N SER A 125 -4.30 -3.35 3.36
CA SER A 125 -4.64 -3.71 1.98
C SER A 125 -4.37 -2.56 1.01
N LEU A 126 -4.74 -1.34 1.40
CA LEU A 126 -4.46 -0.14 0.62
C LEU A 126 -2.95 0.11 0.49
N SER A 127 -2.21 0.02 1.59
CA SER A 127 -0.75 0.15 1.59
C SER A 127 -0.07 -0.92 0.75
N ALA A 128 -0.52 -2.17 0.84
CA ALA A 128 0.00 -3.27 0.03
C ALA A 128 -0.28 -3.06 -1.47
N THR A 129 -1.46 -2.51 -1.80
CA THR A 129 -1.81 -2.14 -3.18
C THR A 129 -0.92 -1.01 -3.69
N LEU A 130 -0.78 0.07 -2.93
CA LEU A 130 0.01 1.25 -3.31
C LEU A 130 1.51 0.94 -3.43
N ASN A 131 2.02 0.05 -2.60
CA ASN A 131 3.43 -0.36 -2.62
C ASN A 131 3.69 -1.56 -3.55
N GLY A 132 2.66 -2.13 -4.19
CA GLY A 132 2.81 -3.27 -5.10
C GLY A 132 3.26 -4.56 -4.40
N THR A 133 2.92 -4.75 -3.12
CA THR A 133 3.34 -5.92 -2.33
C THR A 133 2.26 -6.99 -2.21
N LEU A 134 1.15 -6.88 -2.97
CA LEU A 134 0.08 -7.87 -2.97
C LEU A 134 0.57 -9.21 -3.51
N THR A 135 0.33 -10.27 -2.75
CA THR A 135 0.68 -11.64 -3.11
C THR A 135 -0.11 -12.08 -4.35
N GLY A 136 0.58 -12.65 -5.34
CA GLY A 136 -0.06 -13.16 -6.57
C GLY A 136 -0.40 -12.11 -7.62
N LYS A 137 -0.02 -10.85 -7.43
CA LYS A 137 -0.13 -9.78 -8.42
C LYS A 137 1.25 -9.21 -8.80
N LYS A 138 1.33 -8.50 -9.93
CA LYS A 138 2.53 -7.81 -10.38
C LYS A 138 2.97 -6.78 -9.33
N ARG A 139 4.26 -6.73 -9.05
CA ARG A 139 4.84 -5.80 -8.07
C ARG A 139 5.03 -4.42 -8.69
N VAL A 140 3.95 -3.71 -8.90
CA VAL A 140 3.95 -2.33 -9.41
C VAL A 140 3.42 -1.42 -8.32
N ASN A 141 4.22 -0.47 -7.86
CA ASN A 141 3.76 0.56 -6.93
C ASN A 141 2.93 1.62 -7.69
N LEU A 142 2.17 2.44 -6.94
CA LEU A 142 1.32 3.47 -7.52
C LEU A 142 2.11 4.47 -8.37
N GLU A 143 3.28 4.88 -7.92
CA GLU A 143 4.14 5.82 -8.64
C GLU A 143 4.51 5.26 -10.01
N THR A 144 5.04 4.04 -10.06
CA THR A 144 5.37 3.37 -11.33
C THR A 144 4.13 3.19 -12.21
N TYR A 145 2.99 2.84 -11.62
CA TYR A 145 1.74 2.71 -12.38
C TYR A 145 1.33 4.02 -13.05
N VAL A 146 1.40 5.13 -12.33
CA VAL A 146 1.11 6.47 -12.88
C VAL A 146 2.11 6.83 -13.96
N GLN A 147 3.42 6.61 -13.73
CA GLN A 147 4.46 6.84 -14.73
C GLN A 147 4.22 6.01 -16.00
N MET A 148 3.88 4.72 -15.86
CA MET A 148 3.57 3.85 -16.99
C MET A 148 2.36 4.36 -17.78
N HIS A 149 1.32 4.84 -17.11
CA HIS A 149 0.15 5.40 -17.79
C HIS A 149 0.49 6.64 -18.64
N TYR A 150 1.24 7.58 -18.09
CA TYR A 150 1.68 8.76 -18.84
C TYR A 150 2.67 8.40 -19.92
N PHE A 151 3.55 7.45 -19.66
CA PHE A 151 4.51 6.98 -20.63
C PHE A 151 3.85 6.32 -21.84
N ASP A 152 2.85 5.48 -21.62
CA ASP A 152 2.05 4.89 -22.71
C ASP A 152 1.37 5.98 -23.58
N LYS A 153 0.89 7.07 -22.99
CA LYS A 153 0.34 8.22 -23.73
C LYS A 153 1.42 8.96 -24.55
N ILE A 154 2.59 9.16 -23.94
CA ILE A 154 3.73 9.77 -24.62
C ILE A 154 4.13 8.92 -25.84
N LEU A 155 4.21 7.59 -25.66
CA LEU A 155 4.52 6.66 -26.74
C LEU A 155 3.51 6.72 -27.88
N GLN A 156 2.20 6.77 -27.55
CA GLN A 156 1.16 6.91 -28.57
C GLN A 156 1.36 8.18 -29.41
N ARG A 157 1.65 9.32 -28.80
CA ARG A 157 1.93 10.59 -29.51
C ARG A 157 3.23 10.54 -30.29
N ALA A 158 4.27 9.93 -29.70
CA ALA A 158 5.58 9.77 -30.34
C ALA A 158 5.48 8.88 -31.60
N ASN A 159 4.74 7.78 -31.51
CA ASN A 159 4.64 6.82 -32.60
C ASN A 159 3.97 7.38 -33.85
N VAL A 160 3.05 8.33 -33.73
CA VAL A 160 2.48 9.03 -34.90
C VAL A 160 3.59 9.66 -35.73
N ARG A 161 4.59 10.28 -35.10
CA ARG A 161 5.72 10.92 -35.78
C ARG A 161 6.79 9.93 -36.19
N LEU A 162 7.10 8.97 -35.34
CA LEU A 162 8.12 7.96 -35.63
C LEU A 162 7.72 7.12 -36.85
N LEU A 163 6.45 6.68 -36.92
CA LEU A 163 5.93 5.97 -38.10
C LEU A 163 6.07 6.83 -39.37
N HIS A 164 5.81 8.13 -39.29
CA HIS A 164 6.00 9.01 -40.42
C HIS A 164 7.49 9.14 -40.82
N MET A 165 8.39 9.41 -39.85
CA MET A 165 9.82 9.54 -40.07
C MET A 165 10.48 8.22 -40.53
N SER A 166 10.02 7.08 -40.04
CA SER A 166 10.54 5.76 -40.39
C SER A 166 9.81 5.07 -41.56
N ARG A 167 8.92 5.78 -42.27
CA ARG A 167 8.09 5.23 -43.35
C ARG A 167 7.28 3.99 -42.93
N GLY A 168 6.78 3.99 -41.70
CA GLY A 168 6.00 2.90 -41.17
C GLY A 168 6.80 1.73 -40.62
N GLN A 169 8.13 1.85 -40.54
CA GLN A 169 8.97 0.72 -40.14
C GLN A 169 9.00 0.51 -38.63
N TYR A 170 9.12 1.58 -37.82
CA TYR A 170 9.37 1.47 -36.38
C TYR A 170 8.23 2.01 -35.54
N GLU A 171 7.89 1.26 -34.51
CA GLU A 171 6.96 1.66 -33.46
C GLU A 171 7.60 1.42 -32.09
N LEU A 172 7.62 2.42 -31.21
CA LEU A 172 8.09 2.30 -29.84
C LEU A 172 7.02 1.64 -28.98
N CYS A 173 7.42 0.66 -28.22
CA CYS A 173 6.58 -0.03 -27.26
C CYS A 173 7.23 -0.06 -25.90
N ARG A 174 6.42 -0.11 -24.87
CA ARG A 174 6.91 -0.40 -23.53
C ARG A 174 7.07 -1.92 -23.37
N ASP A 175 8.17 -2.37 -22.79
CA ASP A 175 8.39 -3.79 -22.52
C ASP A 175 7.33 -4.32 -21.51
N LYS A 176 6.42 -5.14 -22.03
CA LYS A 176 5.36 -5.79 -21.24
C LYS A 176 5.77 -7.16 -20.71
N MET A 177 6.83 -7.76 -21.26
CA MET A 177 7.22 -9.14 -20.93
C MET A 177 8.02 -9.25 -19.63
N GLN A 178 8.80 -8.25 -19.28
CA GLN A 178 9.62 -8.27 -18.07
C GLN A 178 8.79 -8.15 -16.77
N ASP A 179 7.52 -7.81 -16.89
CA ASP A 179 6.58 -7.78 -15.76
C ASP A 179 6.28 -9.18 -15.17
N ALA A 180 6.58 -10.28 -15.87
CA ALA A 180 6.10 -11.61 -15.49
C ALA A 180 7.07 -12.44 -14.62
N ASP A 181 8.39 -12.25 -14.72
CA ASP A 181 9.37 -13.23 -14.21
C ASP A 181 10.41 -12.75 -13.19
N SER A 182 10.42 -11.50 -12.74
CA SER A 182 11.43 -11.08 -11.77
C SER A 182 11.15 -11.59 -10.35
N LYS A 183 11.48 -12.87 -10.11
CA LYS A 183 11.67 -13.42 -8.77
C LYS A 183 12.90 -12.84 -8.05
N THR A 184 13.70 -12.07 -8.73
CA THR A 184 14.90 -11.41 -8.21
C THR A 184 14.59 -9.94 -7.96
N GLY A 185 14.82 -9.48 -6.73
CA GLY A 185 14.44 -8.19 -6.15
C GLY A 185 14.97 -6.88 -6.78
N ASN A 186 15.44 -6.91 -8.03
CA ASN A 186 15.67 -5.74 -8.88
C ASN A 186 14.53 -5.67 -9.90
N SER A 187 13.37 -5.20 -9.45
CA SER A 187 12.25 -4.86 -10.33
C SER A 187 12.73 -3.81 -11.33
N LYS A 188 12.93 -4.22 -12.57
CA LYS A 188 13.02 -3.28 -13.68
C LYS A 188 11.69 -2.52 -13.72
N THR A 189 11.77 -1.24 -13.90
CA THR A 189 10.73 -0.26 -13.60
C THR A 189 9.47 -0.35 -14.46
N GLY A 190 9.32 -1.33 -15.37
CA GLY A 190 8.21 -1.39 -16.32
C GLY A 190 8.17 -0.20 -17.29
N LEU A 191 9.25 0.58 -17.34
CA LEU A 191 9.45 1.75 -18.21
C LEU A 191 10.49 1.47 -19.29
N ASP A 192 10.95 0.23 -19.40
CA ASP A 192 11.91 -0.16 -20.44
C ASP A 192 11.25 -0.07 -21.82
N LEU A 193 12.03 0.42 -22.79
CA LEU A 193 11.59 0.62 -24.15
C LEU A 193 12.06 -0.51 -25.07
N GLU A 194 11.14 -0.93 -25.91
CA GLU A 194 11.37 -1.80 -27.06
C GLU A 194 10.92 -1.11 -28.34
N VAL A 195 11.45 -1.55 -29.45
CA VAL A 195 11.02 -1.14 -30.78
C VAL A 195 10.44 -2.34 -31.51
N LYS A 196 9.26 -2.16 -32.04
CA LYS A 196 8.65 -3.09 -32.99
C LYS A 196 9.09 -2.71 -34.40
N ASP A 197 9.77 -3.62 -35.05
CA ASP A 197 10.19 -3.47 -36.43
C ASP A 197 9.18 -4.19 -37.34
N TYR A 198 8.43 -3.45 -38.11
CA TYR A 198 7.40 -3.99 -39.00
C TYR A 198 7.96 -4.74 -40.23
N TYR A 199 9.23 -4.52 -40.59
CA TYR A 199 9.85 -5.27 -41.67
C TYR A 199 10.30 -6.66 -41.22
N SER A 200 10.84 -6.77 -40.00
CA SER A 200 11.24 -8.06 -39.43
C SER A 200 10.13 -8.74 -38.64
N GLY A 201 9.09 -8.01 -38.27
CA GLY A 201 8.00 -8.47 -37.42
C GLY A 201 8.37 -8.70 -35.96
N ASN A 202 9.58 -8.37 -35.56
CA ASN A 202 10.13 -8.67 -34.23
C ASN A 202 10.13 -7.44 -33.33
N LEU A 203 9.98 -7.72 -32.02
CA LEU A 203 10.28 -6.76 -30.95
C LEU A 203 11.77 -6.88 -30.60
N ARG A 204 12.46 -5.73 -30.49
CA ARG A 204 13.86 -5.67 -30.09
C ARG A 204 14.14 -4.48 -29.19
N SER A 205 15.20 -4.57 -28.40
CA SER A 205 15.59 -3.45 -27.53
C SER A 205 15.94 -2.22 -28.36
N VAL A 206 15.50 -1.03 -27.89
CA VAL A 206 15.89 0.27 -28.52
C VAL A 206 17.41 0.46 -28.62
N LYS A 207 18.19 -0.23 -27.78
CA LYS A 207 19.67 -0.20 -27.85
C LYS A 207 20.26 -0.80 -29.12
N THR A 208 19.47 -1.53 -29.89
CA THR A 208 19.88 -2.15 -31.16
C THR A 208 19.63 -1.26 -32.38
N LEU A 209 19.03 -0.09 -32.16
CA LEU A 209 18.81 0.89 -33.20
C LEU A 209 20.15 1.48 -33.71
N SER A 210 20.23 1.74 -34.99
CA SER A 210 21.35 2.52 -35.59
C SER A 210 21.34 3.96 -35.05
N GLY A 211 22.40 4.71 -35.30
CA GLY A 211 22.48 6.11 -34.87
C GLY A 211 21.31 6.96 -35.39
N GLY A 212 20.99 6.83 -36.67
CA GLY A 212 19.89 7.55 -37.30
C GLY A 212 18.52 7.13 -36.79
N GLU A 213 18.28 5.82 -36.67
CA GLU A 213 17.03 5.27 -36.09
C GLU A 213 16.85 5.71 -34.65
N SER A 214 17.92 5.70 -33.87
CA SER A 214 17.91 6.14 -32.46
C SER A 214 17.61 7.63 -32.33
N PHE A 215 18.15 8.44 -33.24
CA PHE A 215 17.85 9.88 -33.29
C PHE A 215 16.37 10.12 -33.63
N MET A 216 15.83 9.48 -34.65
CA MET A 216 14.40 9.60 -35.01
C MET A 216 13.51 9.17 -33.87
N ALA A 217 13.82 8.07 -33.20
CA ALA A 217 13.08 7.58 -32.03
C ALA A 217 13.15 8.58 -30.87
N SER A 218 14.32 9.14 -30.60
CA SER A 218 14.51 10.12 -29.52
C SER A 218 13.78 11.44 -29.83
N LEU A 219 13.84 11.90 -31.06
CA LEU A 219 13.13 13.11 -31.52
C LEU A 219 11.61 12.91 -31.41
N ALA A 220 11.10 11.78 -31.89
CA ALA A 220 9.67 11.44 -31.76
C ALA A 220 9.21 11.39 -30.30
N LEU A 221 10.03 10.80 -29.45
CA LEU A 221 9.73 10.69 -27.99
C LEU A 221 9.73 12.07 -27.32
N ALA A 222 10.70 12.93 -27.63
CA ALA A 222 10.76 14.29 -27.10
C ALA A 222 9.51 15.11 -27.51
N LEU A 223 9.12 14.98 -28.78
CA LEU A 223 7.92 15.64 -29.30
C LEU A 223 6.64 15.10 -28.67
N GLY A 224 6.54 13.78 -28.48
CA GLY A 224 5.42 13.13 -27.81
C GLY A 224 5.29 13.56 -26.35
N LEU A 225 6.43 13.70 -25.66
CA LEU A 225 6.49 14.22 -24.28
C LEU A 225 6.00 15.69 -24.24
N ALA A 226 6.50 16.54 -25.13
CA ALA A 226 6.11 17.94 -25.20
C ALA A 226 4.59 18.09 -25.40
N ASP A 227 4.00 17.29 -26.27
CA ASP A 227 2.55 17.30 -26.51
C ASP A 227 1.75 16.79 -25.31
N GLU A 228 2.24 15.76 -24.60
CA GLU A 228 1.54 15.25 -23.41
C GLU A 228 1.61 16.27 -22.27
N VAL A 229 2.78 16.88 -22.04
CA VAL A 229 2.95 17.95 -21.04
C VAL A 229 2.00 19.12 -21.34
N GLN A 230 1.94 19.55 -22.59
CA GLN A 230 1.03 20.63 -23.00
C GLN A 230 -0.44 20.26 -22.80
N SER A 231 -0.81 19.00 -23.07
CA SER A 231 -2.17 18.48 -22.86
C SER A 231 -2.57 18.40 -21.38
N CYS A 232 -1.61 18.06 -20.50
CA CYS A 232 -1.86 17.89 -19.05
C CYS A 232 -1.80 19.20 -18.26
N ALA A 233 -0.99 20.16 -18.70
CA ALA A 233 -0.65 21.37 -17.94
C ALA A 233 -1.70 22.50 -18.03
N GLY A 234 -2.91 22.20 -18.46
CA GLY A 234 -4.03 23.17 -18.39
C GLY A 234 -3.80 24.47 -19.18
N GLY A 235 -3.04 24.42 -20.27
CA GLY A 235 -2.83 25.55 -21.15
C GLY A 235 -1.43 26.16 -21.16
N ILE A 236 -0.44 25.50 -20.54
CA ILE A 236 0.97 25.86 -20.77
C ILE A 236 1.30 25.49 -22.21
N GLN A 237 1.45 26.48 -23.07
CA GLN A 237 1.86 26.30 -24.44
C GLN A 237 3.41 26.28 -24.51
N LEU A 238 3.93 25.24 -25.09
CA LEU A 238 5.37 25.17 -25.44
C LEU A 238 5.53 25.79 -26.82
N ASP A 239 5.69 27.09 -26.88
CA ASP A 239 5.75 27.84 -28.14
C ASP A 239 7.10 27.75 -28.83
N THR A 240 8.14 27.33 -28.10
CA THR A 240 9.51 27.26 -28.63
C THR A 240 10.16 25.94 -28.26
N MET A 241 10.84 25.33 -29.20
CA MET A 241 11.61 24.11 -29.04
C MET A 241 12.96 24.23 -29.74
N PHE A 242 14.03 23.76 -29.10
CA PHE A 242 15.35 23.67 -29.68
C PHE A 242 15.80 22.23 -29.81
N VAL A 243 16.29 21.85 -30.98
CA VAL A 243 16.91 20.55 -31.24
C VAL A 243 18.39 20.79 -31.44
N ASP A 244 19.21 20.24 -30.55
CA ASP A 244 20.66 20.41 -30.55
C ASP A 244 21.32 19.16 -31.09
N GLU A 245 22.00 19.31 -32.27
CA GLU A 245 22.73 18.27 -33.01
C GLU A 245 21.94 16.96 -33.29
N GLY A 246 22.61 15.87 -33.65
CA GLY A 246 22.05 14.56 -33.91
C GLY A 246 21.71 14.27 -35.37
N PHE A 247 21.55 15.27 -36.22
CA PHE A 247 21.18 15.10 -37.64
C PHE A 247 22.31 14.50 -38.50
N GLY A 248 23.56 14.58 -38.05
CA GLY A 248 24.70 14.03 -38.78
C GLY A 248 24.76 12.50 -38.84
N SER A 249 23.91 11.80 -38.09
CA SER A 249 23.81 10.34 -38.14
C SER A 249 22.72 9.83 -39.10
N LEU A 250 21.96 10.73 -39.72
CA LEU A 250 20.87 10.41 -40.66
C LEU A 250 21.41 10.29 -42.07
N ASP A 251 20.82 9.40 -42.84
CA ASP A 251 20.95 9.43 -44.29
C ASP A 251 20.06 10.55 -44.89
N ASP A 252 20.31 10.95 -46.11
CA ASP A 252 19.62 12.09 -46.77
C ASP A 252 18.09 11.93 -46.72
N SER A 253 17.61 10.73 -46.93
CA SER A 253 16.17 10.45 -46.94
C SER A 253 15.52 10.58 -45.56
N SER A 254 16.19 10.14 -44.53
CA SER A 254 15.74 10.26 -43.13
C SER A 254 15.88 11.71 -42.62
N LEU A 255 16.91 12.41 -43.06
CA LEU A 255 17.12 13.84 -42.78
C LEU A 255 15.93 14.67 -43.32
N GLN A 256 15.57 14.47 -44.60
CA GLN A 256 14.43 15.16 -45.20
C GLN A 256 13.13 14.92 -44.45
N GLN A 257 12.88 13.68 -43.97
CA GLN A 257 11.66 13.36 -43.24
C GLN A 257 11.66 13.94 -41.83
N ALA A 258 12.78 13.94 -41.13
CA ALA A 258 12.92 14.59 -39.83
C ALA A 258 12.65 16.09 -39.94
N ILE A 259 13.21 16.76 -40.97
CA ILE A 259 12.98 18.19 -41.23
C ILE A 259 11.53 18.47 -41.59
N ALA A 260 10.91 17.69 -42.47
CA ALA A 260 9.50 17.83 -42.82
C ALA A 260 8.60 17.70 -41.57
N THR A 261 8.94 16.78 -40.67
CA THR A 261 8.22 16.62 -39.39
C THR A 261 8.37 17.85 -38.49
N LEU A 262 9.56 18.45 -38.41
CA LEU A 262 9.81 19.65 -37.62
C LEU A 262 9.17 20.90 -38.27
N GLN A 263 9.15 21.00 -39.58
CA GLN A 263 8.47 22.08 -40.33
C GLN A 263 6.95 22.03 -40.07
N GLY A 264 6.33 20.84 -40.09
CA GLY A 264 4.93 20.68 -39.77
C GLY A 264 4.55 21.12 -38.33
N LEU A 265 5.51 21.11 -37.42
CA LEU A 265 5.31 21.69 -36.05
C LEU A 265 5.32 23.21 -36.07
N SER A 266 6.16 23.82 -36.95
CA SER A 266 6.24 25.28 -37.09
C SER A 266 4.96 25.88 -37.71
N GLU A 267 4.30 25.16 -38.60
CA GLU A 267 2.99 25.55 -39.14
C GLU A 267 1.89 25.62 -38.07
N GLY A 268 2.03 24.86 -36.99
CA GLY A 268 1.15 24.87 -35.81
C GLY A 268 1.46 25.94 -34.77
N HIS A 269 2.12 27.04 -35.12
CA HIS A 269 2.51 28.17 -34.25
C HIS A 269 3.63 27.90 -33.25
N ARG A 270 4.43 26.83 -33.43
CA ARG A 270 5.61 26.58 -32.60
C ARG A 270 6.89 27.07 -33.31
N LEU A 271 7.72 27.80 -32.60
CA LEU A 271 9.05 28.15 -33.10
C LEU A 271 9.99 26.96 -32.86
N VAL A 272 10.51 26.38 -33.94
CA VAL A 272 11.49 25.29 -33.87
C VAL A 272 12.86 25.84 -34.26
N GLY A 273 13.80 25.82 -33.31
CA GLY A 273 15.21 26.15 -33.54
C GLY A 273 16.03 24.88 -33.68
N ILE A 274 16.88 24.82 -34.69
CA ILE A 274 17.80 23.69 -34.90
C ILE A 274 19.24 24.21 -34.78
N ILE A 275 20.02 23.57 -33.93
CA ILE A 275 21.46 23.83 -33.79
C ILE A 275 22.17 22.67 -34.45
N SER A 276 22.94 22.97 -35.54
CA SER A 276 23.62 21.93 -36.29
C SER A 276 24.82 22.47 -37.01
N HIS A 277 25.80 21.62 -37.27
CA HIS A 277 26.95 21.87 -38.11
C HIS A 277 26.84 21.15 -39.48
N VAL A 278 25.75 20.47 -39.78
CA VAL A 278 25.52 19.72 -41.03
C VAL A 278 25.20 20.69 -42.15
N HIS A 279 26.00 20.62 -43.26
CA HIS A 279 25.84 21.53 -44.38
C HIS A 279 24.52 21.37 -45.11
N ASP A 280 24.07 20.15 -45.35
CA ASP A 280 22.82 19.87 -46.07
C ASP A 280 21.60 20.49 -45.34
N LEU A 281 21.66 20.56 -44.02
CA LEU A 281 20.65 21.23 -43.21
C LEU A 281 20.63 22.75 -43.38
N GLN A 282 21.83 23.35 -43.63
CA GLN A 282 21.93 24.78 -43.87
C GLN A 282 21.29 25.19 -45.21
N GLU A 283 21.25 24.31 -46.19
CA GLU A 283 20.62 24.58 -47.50
C GLU A 283 19.11 24.45 -47.47
N MET A 284 18.57 23.64 -46.51
CA MET A 284 17.13 23.37 -46.38
C MET A 284 16.35 24.37 -45.52
N ILE A 285 17.04 25.29 -44.82
CA ILE A 285 16.42 26.23 -43.89
C ILE A 285 16.70 27.67 -44.31
N ASP A 286 15.64 28.43 -44.57
CA ASP A 286 15.73 29.81 -45.07
C ASP A 286 16.25 30.82 -44.04
N LYS A 287 15.88 30.63 -42.75
CA LYS A 287 16.24 31.57 -41.68
C LYS A 287 17.32 30.98 -40.80
N LYS A 288 18.50 31.62 -40.81
CA LYS A 288 19.71 31.08 -40.16
C LYS A 288 20.36 32.10 -39.25
N ILE A 289 20.87 31.63 -38.13
CA ILE A 289 21.75 32.37 -37.23
C ILE A 289 23.14 31.74 -37.35
N LEU A 290 24.06 32.43 -38.07
CA LEU A 290 25.42 31.93 -38.20
C LEU A 290 26.28 32.44 -37.04
N VAL A 291 26.90 31.52 -36.32
CA VAL A 291 27.81 31.82 -35.22
C VAL A 291 29.23 31.45 -35.67
N ARG A 292 30.10 32.44 -35.81
CA ARG A 292 31.50 32.25 -36.24
C ARG A 292 32.45 32.65 -35.12
N LYS A 293 33.48 31.86 -34.90
CA LYS A 293 34.55 32.21 -33.97
C LYS A 293 35.46 33.23 -34.59
N LYS A 294 35.55 34.43 -34.02
CA LYS A 294 36.44 35.49 -34.46
C LYS A 294 37.74 35.41 -33.64
N ARG A 295 38.86 35.23 -34.35
CA ARG A 295 40.21 35.33 -33.77
C ARG A 295 40.81 36.65 -34.25
N GLY A 296 41.00 37.60 -33.37
CA GLY A 296 41.66 38.88 -33.69
C GLY A 296 42.80 39.21 -32.72
N GLN A 297 43.62 40.20 -33.02
CA GLN A 297 44.74 40.63 -32.17
C GLN A 297 44.30 41.17 -30.80
N GLN A 298 43.02 41.45 -30.60
CA GLN A 298 42.43 41.96 -29.35
C GLN A 298 41.62 40.93 -28.52
N GLY A 299 41.65 39.63 -28.85
CA GLY A 299 40.96 38.60 -28.11
C GLY A 299 40.16 37.59 -28.99
N THR A 300 39.68 36.51 -28.36
CA THR A 300 38.79 35.52 -28.98
C THR A 300 37.35 35.84 -28.62
N GLY A 301 36.51 36.03 -29.65
CA GLY A 301 35.06 36.27 -29.49
C GLY A 301 34.22 35.47 -30.48
N SER A 302 32.91 35.59 -30.40
CA SER A 302 31.99 35.03 -31.40
C SER A 302 31.29 36.16 -32.13
N GLU A 303 31.15 36.01 -33.44
CA GLU A 303 30.37 36.89 -34.31
C GLU A 303 29.09 36.19 -34.71
N VAL A 304 27.97 36.89 -34.63
CA VAL A 304 26.64 36.36 -34.95
C VAL A 304 26.13 37.13 -36.18
N ALA A 305 25.72 36.40 -37.19
CA ALA A 305 25.09 36.97 -38.38
C ALA A 305 23.72 36.33 -38.62
N LEU A 306 22.73 37.15 -38.92
CA LEU A 306 21.40 36.69 -39.34
C LEU A 306 21.38 36.61 -40.87
N VAL A 307 20.97 35.46 -41.38
CA VAL A 307 20.78 35.24 -42.83
C VAL A 307 19.32 34.83 -43.03
N VAL A 308 18.67 35.49 -43.95
CA VAL A 308 17.30 35.21 -44.40
C VAL A 308 17.40 35.13 -45.92
N ASP A 309 17.28 33.93 -46.43
CA ASP A 309 17.26 33.65 -47.88
C ASP A 309 15.86 33.84 -48.44
#